data_e95b12c172c1846b21f5ebcdafc1135f
#
_entry.id   e95b12c172c1846b21f5ebcdafc1135f
#
_cell.length_a   1.000
_cell.length_b   1.000
_cell.length_c   1.000
_cell.angle_alpha   90.00
_cell.angle_beta   90.00
_cell.angle_gamma   90.00
#
_symmetry.space_group_name_H-M   'P 1'
#
loop_
_entity.id
_entity.type
_entity.pdbx_description
1 polymer ?
#
loop_
_entity_poly.entity_id
_entity_poly.type
_entity_poly.pdbx_seq_one_letter_code
_entity_poly.pdbx_strand_id
1 'polypeptide(L)'
;MPGTSDPESLDRLFSQICRLKHARVHTLYEALGLYRGQPRMLRALWAQEGLTHTELSRQLRVQPATITKMLQRMEKAGFVQRRHDSDDQRVSRVYLTAAGRAVREDVQQVWRRLEEEAFAGFAEEERVLLRQLFLRIRDNLTQAAGGE
;
A
#
# COMPACT_ATOMS: atom_id res chain seq x y z
N MET A 1 18.80 -26.15 -17.52
CA MET A 1 19.59 -24.98 -17.88
C MET A 1 18.83 -23.75 -17.47
N PRO A 2 19.30 -22.94 -16.51
CA PRO A 2 18.70 -21.64 -16.31
C PRO A 2 19.05 -20.81 -17.56
N GLY A 3 18.02 -20.49 -18.34
CA GLY A 3 18.15 -19.64 -19.51
C GLY A 3 18.79 -18.33 -19.11
N THR A 4 19.81 -17.94 -19.84
CA THR A 4 20.34 -16.57 -19.86
C THR A 4 19.17 -15.66 -20.19
N SER A 5 18.54 -15.08 -19.15
CA SER A 5 17.45 -14.14 -19.33
C SER A 5 18.00 -12.98 -20.15
N ASP A 6 17.47 -12.82 -21.36
CA ASP A 6 17.72 -11.66 -22.20
C ASP A 6 17.54 -10.40 -21.32
N PRO A 7 18.54 -9.50 -21.26
CA PRO A 7 18.42 -8.27 -20.48
C PRO A 7 17.24 -7.40 -20.89
N GLU A 8 16.68 -7.60 -22.08
CA GLU A 8 15.53 -6.88 -22.60
C GLU A 8 14.21 -7.70 -22.58
N SER A 9 14.17 -8.85 -21.90
CA SER A 9 12.93 -9.63 -21.80
C SER A 9 11.83 -8.84 -21.11
N LEU A 10 10.59 -9.03 -21.55
CA LEU A 10 9.40 -8.36 -20.96
C LEU A 10 9.30 -8.60 -19.45
N ASP A 11 9.57 -9.82 -18.99
CA ASP A 11 9.56 -10.16 -17.57
C ASP A 11 10.60 -9.38 -16.77
N ARG A 12 11.81 -9.25 -17.30
CA ARG A 12 12.88 -8.50 -16.65
C ARG A 12 12.56 -7.01 -16.56
N LEU A 13 12.06 -6.42 -17.64
CA LEU A 13 11.62 -5.01 -17.66
C LEU A 13 10.47 -4.77 -16.69
N PHE A 14 9.48 -5.66 -16.70
CA PHE A 14 8.35 -5.59 -15.77
C PHE A 14 8.80 -5.64 -14.31
N SER A 15 9.67 -6.60 -13.97
CA SER A 15 10.23 -6.73 -12.63
C SER A 15 11.05 -5.50 -12.21
N GLN A 16 11.82 -4.93 -13.14
CA GLN A 16 12.58 -3.70 -12.91
C GLN A 16 11.67 -2.51 -12.65
N ILE A 17 10.62 -2.34 -13.45
CA ILE A 17 9.61 -1.28 -13.27
C ILE A 17 8.95 -1.40 -11.91
N CYS A 18 8.53 -2.60 -11.51
CA CYS A 18 7.93 -2.85 -10.20
C CYS A 18 8.87 -2.46 -9.05
N ARG A 19 10.16 -2.81 -9.14
CA ARG A 19 11.16 -2.44 -8.12
C ARG A 19 11.36 -0.92 -8.04
N LEU A 20 11.52 -0.26 -9.18
CA LEU A 20 11.71 1.20 -9.24
C LEU A 20 10.48 1.94 -8.68
N LYS A 21 9.29 1.52 -9.09
CA LYS A 21 8.03 2.05 -8.57
C LYS A 21 7.95 1.90 -7.06
N HIS A 22 8.25 0.71 -6.54
CA HIS A 22 8.21 0.44 -5.10
C HIS A 22 9.21 1.31 -4.33
N ALA A 23 10.45 1.41 -4.80
CA ALA A 23 11.48 2.26 -4.19
C ALA A 23 11.05 3.74 -4.19
N ARG A 24 10.46 4.22 -5.29
CA ARG A 24 10.01 5.61 -5.40
C ARG A 24 8.86 5.92 -4.43
N VAL A 25 7.87 5.06 -4.35
CA VAL A 25 6.76 5.17 -3.38
C VAL A 25 7.29 5.23 -1.96
N HIS A 26 8.23 4.36 -1.62
CA HIS A 26 8.84 4.31 -0.29
C HIS A 26 9.48 5.65 0.08
N THR A 27 10.30 6.22 -0.82
CA THR A 27 10.93 7.54 -0.63
C THR A 27 9.89 8.64 -0.41
N LEU A 28 8.81 8.64 -1.18
CA LEU A 28 7.75 9.64 -1.05
C LEU A 28 6.97 9.50 0.27
N TYR A 29 6.73 8.28 0.74
CA TYR A 29 6.10 8.04 2.04
C TYR A 29 7.00 8.42 3.21
N GLU A 30 8.30 8.13 3.13
CA GLU A 30 9.25 8.53 4.18
C GLU A 30 9.27 10.06 4.39
N ALA A 31 9.13 10.83 3.30
CA ALA A 31 9.03 12.29 3.39
C ALA A 31 7.78 12.75 4.15
N LEU A 32 6.74 11.92 4.26
CA LEU A 32 5.53 12.15 5.06
C LEU A 32 5.64 11.58 6.49
N GLY A 33 6.78 11.00 6.87
CA GLY A 33 6.95 10.30 8.14
C GLY A 33 6.25 8.93 8.18
N LEU A 34 5.91 8.36 7.01
CA LEU A 34 5.25 7.08 6.88
C LEU A 34 6.26 6.00 6.46
N TYR A 35 6.34 4.93 7.25
CA TYR A 35 7.27 3.85 7.06
C TYR A 35 6.53 2.55 6.72
N ARG A 36 7.28 1.50 6.48
CA ARG A 36 6.84 0.19 6.02
C ARG A 36 5.51 -0.27 6.64
N GLY A 37 4.52 -0.51 5.80
CA GLY A 37 3.20 -1.04 6.16
C GLY A 37 2.23 0.00 6.73
N GLN A 38 2.70 1.15 7.20
CA GLN A 38 1.85 2.20 7.80
C GLN A 38 0.82 2.77 6.81
N PRO A 39 1.16 3.05 5.54
CA PRO A 39 0.16 3.50 4.57
C PRO A 39 -0.98 2.50 4.35
N ARG A 40 -0.70 1.19 4.40
CA ARG A 40 -1.74 0.15 4.30
C ARG A 40 -2.67 0.16 5.50
N MET A 41 -2.13 0.34 6.70
CA MET A 41 -2.92 0.44 7.93
C MET A 41 -3.78 1.69 7.91
N LEU A 42 -3.23 2.84 7.56
CA LEU A 42 -4.01 4.09 7.42
C LEU A 42 -5.14 3.92 6.41
N ARG A 43 -4.88 3.27 5.28
CA ARG A 43 -5.91 3.02 4.27
C ARG A 43 -7.06 2.19 4.81
N ALA A 44 -6.77 1.16 5.59
CA ALA A 44 -7.80 0.36 6.26
C ALA A 44 -8.64 1.20 7.22
N LEU A 45 -7.99 2.06 8.01
CA LEU A 45 -8.66 2.94 8.97
C LEU A 45 -9.42 4.10 8.30
N TRP A 46 -8.96 4.60 7.16
CA TRP A 46 -9.75 5.58 6.39
C TRP A 46 -11.02 4.97 5.81
N ALA A 47 -11.01 3.68 5.51
CA ALA A 47 -12.20 2.95 5.08
C ALA A 47 -13.12 2.64 6.24
N GLN A 48 -12.57 2.26 7.39
CA GLN A 48 -13.33 1.91 8.60
C GLN A 48 -12.49 2.14 9.86
N GLU A 49 -12.89 3.07 10.70
CA GLU A 49 -12.29 3.26 12.01
C GLU A 49 -12.84 2.25 13.04
N GLY A 50 -12.18 2.13 14.17
CA GLY A 50 -12.62 1.28 15.27
C GLY A 50 -12.32 -0.20 15.07
N LEU A 51 -11.41 -0.54 14.17
CA LEU A 51 -10.94 -1.91 13.98
C LEU A 51 -10.11 -2.40 15.19
N THR A 52 -10.31 -3.66 15.56
CA THR A 52 -9.50 -4.33 16.59
C THR A 52 -8.16 -4.79 16.00
N HIS A 53 -7.21 -5.18 16.87
CA HIS A 53 -5.95 -5.79 16.44
C HIS A 53 -6.17 -7.04 15.57
N THR A 54 -7.12 -7.89 15.96
CA THR A 54 -7.45 -9.11 15.22
C THR A 54 -8.03 -8.81 13.84
N GLU A 55 -8.92 -7.84 13.75
CA GLU A 55 -9.49 -7.40 12.48
C GLU A 55 -8.43 -6.80 11.56
N LEU A 56 -7.55 -5.95 12.08
CA LEU A 56 -6.43 -5.39 11.33
C LEU A 56 -5.44 -6.47 10.87
N SER A 57 -5.09 -7.42 11.75
CA SER A 57 -4.22 -8.55 11.41
C SER A 57 -4.79 -9.36 10.25
N ARG A 58 -6.07 -9.68 10.31
CA ARG A 58 -6.76 -10.43 9.26
C ARG A 58 -6.85 -9.66 7.96
N GLN A 59 -7.28 -8.40 8.01
CA GLN A 59 -7.47 -7.55 6.82
C GLN A 59 -6.16 -7.24 6.10
N LEU A 60 -5.09 -6.98 6.84
CA LEU A 60 -3.77 -6.68 6.30
C LEU A 60 -2.95 -7.94 6.01
N ARG A 61 -3.39 -9.11 6.45
CA ARG A 61 -2.66 -10.38 6.38
C ARG A 61 -1.25 -10.28 6.98
N VAL A 62 -1.18 -9.71 8.17
CA VAL A 62 0.04 -9.46 8.93
C VAL A 62 -0.09 -10.09 10.30
N GLN A 63 0.99 -10.66 10.82
CA GLN A 63 1.00 -11.30 12.14
C GLN A 63 0.63 -10.30 13.24
N PRO A 64 -0.13 -10.74 14.29
CA PRO A 64 -0.57 -9.86 15.37
C PRO A 64 0.57 -9.10 16.07
N ALA A 65 1.72 -9.76 16.26
CA ALA A 65 2.89 -9.11 16.86
C ALA A 65 3.44 -7.96 16.00
N THR A 66 3.38 -8.09 14.69
CA THR A 66 3.77 -7.03 13.75
C THR A 66 2.78 -5.87 13.78
N ILE A 67 1.47 -6.16 13.84
CA ILE A 67 0.42 -5.14 14.02
C ILE A 67 0.65 -4.35 15.30
N THR A 68 0.95 -5.02 16.42
CA THR A 68 1.23 -4.36 17.69
C THR A 68 2.39 -3.37 17.60
N LYS A 69 3.51 -3.79 17.01
CA LYS A 69 4.68 -2.91 16.81
C LYS A 69 4.37 -1.74 15.88
N MET A 70 3.63 -2.00 14.83
CA MET A 70 3.24 -0.98 13.86
C MET A 70 2.33 0.06 14.51
N LEU A 71 1.34 -0.35 15.28
CA LEU A 71 0.44 0.54 16.02
C LEU A 71 1.17 1.39 17.05
N GLN A 72 2.11 0.80 17.79
CA GLN A 72 2.93 1.55 18.75
C GLN A 72 3.71 2.68 18.08
N ARG A 73 4.30 2.41 16.91
CA ARG A 73 5.01 3.43 16.12
C ARG A 73 4.07 4.52 15.59
N MET A 74 2.89 4.12 15.14
CA MET A 74 1.89 5.06 14.59
C MET A 74 1.24 5.90 15.68
N GLU A 75 1.04 5.36 16.89
CA GLU A 75 0.63 6.14 18.06
C GLU A 75 1.69 7.17 18.45
N LYS A 76 2.95 6.75 18.51
CA LYS A 76 4.08 7.63 18.83
C LYS A 76 4.22 8.74 17.78
N ALA A 77 3.99 8.44 16.51
CA ALA A 77 3.99 9.41 15.41
C ALA A 77 2.75 10.32 15.41
N GLY A 78 1.72 10.00 16.20
CA GLY A 78 0.51 10.80 16.32
C GLY A 78 -0.55 10.57 15.25
N PHE A 79 -0.51 9.48 14.50
CA PHE A 79 -1.48 9.16 13.45
C PHE A 79 -2.70 8.39 13.93
N VAL A 80 -2.54 7.58 14.96
CA VAL A 80 -3.61 6.74 15.52
C VAL A 80 -3.64 6.82 17.04
N GLN A 81 -4.77 6.44 17.60
CA GLN A 81 -4.97 6.27 19.03
C GLN A 81 -5.78 5.00 19.28
N ARG A 82 -5.49 4.32 20.38
CA ARG A 82 -6.26 3.18 20.85
C ARG A 82 -7.25 3.61 21.91
N ARG A 83 -8.45 3.06 21.86
CA ARG A 83 -9.49 3.22 22.88
C ARG A 83 -10.05 1.85 23.25
N HIS A 84 -10.37 1.68 24.52
CA HIS A 84 -11.09 0.49 24.95
C HIS A 84 -12.52 0.50 24.40
N ASP A 85 -12.99 -0.70 24.04
CA ASP A 85 -14.38 -0.88 23.63
C ASP A 85 -15.32 -0.51 24.80
N SER A 86 -16.44 0.14 24.51
CA SER A 86 -17.42 0.55 25.52
C SER A 86 -18.13 -0.64 26.18
N ASP A 87 -18.27 -1.75 25.46
CA ASP A 87 -18.97 -2.95 25.91
C ASP A 87 -18.04 -4.00 26.52
N ASP A 88 -16.78 -4.06 26.08
CA ASP A 88 -15.76 -4.96 26.62
C ASP A 88 -14.40 -4.25 26.72
N GLN A 89 -14.02 -3.87 27.92
CA GLN A 89 -12.75 -3.19 28.19
C GLN A 89 -11.49 -4.03 27.94
N ARG A 90 -11.63 -5.33 27.69
CA ARG A 90 -10.53 -6.19 27.25
C ARG A 90 -10.18 -5.98 25.79
N VAL A 91 -11.11 -5.43 25.01
CA VAL A 91 -10.96 -5.18 23.58
C VAL A 91 -10.50 -3.74 23.38
N SER A 92 -9.42 -3.57 22.62
CA SER A 92 -8.93 -2.27 22.20
C SER A 92 -9.23 -2.06 20.71
N ARG A 93 -9.71 -0.87 20.38
CA ARG A 93 -10.02 -0.44 19.02
C ARG A 93 -9.13 0.71 18.59
N VAL A 94 -8.81 0.76 17.32
CA VAL A 94 -7.91 1.74 16.74
C VAL A 94 -8.69 2.81 15.98
N TYR A 95 -8.38 4.06 16.28
CA TYR A 95 -8.99 5.23 15.66
C TYR A 95 -7.92 6.15 15.09
N LEU A 96 -8.28 6.90 14.06
CA LEU A 96 -7.42 7.96 13.53
C LEU A 96 -7.41 9.18 14.47
N THR A 97 -6.27 9.84 14.54
CA THR A 97 -6.19 11.20 15.07
C THR A 97 -6.52 12.21 13.97
N ALA A 98 -6.58 13.50 14.32
CA ALA A 98 -6.71 14.55 13.32
C ALA A 98 -5.55 14.51 12.30
N ALA A 99 -4.33 14.26 12.74
CA ALA A 99 -3.16 14.08 11.87
C ALA A 99 -3.30 12.83 10.97
N GLY A 100 -3.82 11.73 11.50
CA GLY A 100 -4.07 10.51 10.72
C GLY A 100 -5.13 10.69 9.63
N ARG A 101 -6.11 11.55 9.86
CA ARG A 101 -7.09 11.92 8.83
C ARG A 101 -6.50 12.90 7.80
N ALA A 102 -5.74 13.89 8.26
CA ALA A 102 -5.15 14.92 7.40
C ALA A 102 -4.13 14.35 6.43
N VAL A 103 -3.32 13.36 6.82
CA VAL A 103 -2.28 12.75 5.97
C VAL A 103 -2.87 11.97 4.79
N ARG A 104 -4.17 11.73 4.77
CA ARG A 104 -4.84 11.06 3.64
C ARG A 104 -4.66 11.82 2.34
N GLU A 105 -4.80 13.14 2.37
CA GLU A 105 -4.60 13.97 1.18
C GLU A 105 -3.14 13.89 0.69
N ASP A 106 -2.18 13.95 1.60
CA ASP A 106 -0.76 13.85 1.27
C ASP A 106 -0.43 12.48 0.64
N VAL A 107 -1.02 11.40 1.14
CA VAL A 107 -0.88 10.05 0.55
C VAL A 107 -1.50 9.99 -0.84
N GLN A 108 -2.63 10.64 -1.06
CA GLN A 108 -3.23 10.73 -2.41
C GLN A 108 -2.32 11.50 -3.38
N GLN A 109 -1.67 12.55 -2.92
CA GLN A 109 -0.69 13.30 -3.72
C GLN A 109 0.52 12.45 -4.11
N VAL A 110 0.97 11.56 -3.23
CA VAL A 110 2.06 10.60 -3.55
C VAL A 110 1.70 9.77 -4.78
N TRP A 111 0.46 9.26 -4.84
CA TRP A 111 0.02 8.45 -5.99
C TRP A 111 -0.11 9.25 -7.28
N ARG A 112 -0.64 10.47 -7.21
CA ARG A 112 -0.71 11.38 -8.38
C ARG A 112 0.68 11.70 -8.91
N ARG A 113 1.59 12.05 -8.00
CA ARG A 113 2.98 12.35 -8.37
C ARG A 113 3.68 11.14 -9.01
N LEU A 114 3.51 9.95 -8.44
CA LEU A 114 4.06 8.73 -9.00
C LEU A 114 3.56 8.46 -10.41
N GLU A 115 2.26 8.66 -10.64
CA GLU A 115 1.65 8.49 -11.96
C GLU A 115 2.19 9.50 -12.97
N GLU A 116 2.30 10.77 -12.57
CA GLU A 116 2.89 11.83 -13.40
C GLU A 116 4.35 11.55 -13.74
N GLU A 117 5.15 11.13 -12.76
CA GLU A 117 6.57 10.78 -12.97
C GLU A 117 6.72 9.55 -13.88
N ALA A 118 5.94 8.49 -13.65
CA ALA A 118 6.05 7.24 -14.38
C ALA A 118 5.61 7.35 -15.84
N PHE A 119 4.60 8.18 -16.11
CA PHE A 119 4.01 8.31 -17.45
C PHE A 119 4.28 9.68 -18.09
N ALA A 120 5.34 10.36 -17.64
CA ALA A 120 5.78 11.60 -18.26
C ALA A 120 6.13 11.39 -19.73
N GLY A 121 5.65 12.28 -20.61
CA GLY A 121 5.92 12.22 -22.04
C GLY A 121 5.06 11.24 -22.85
N PHE A 122 4.20 10.45 -22.19
CA PHE A 122 3.25 9.58 -22.88
C PHE A 122 2.08 10.39 -23.47
N ALA A 123 1.75 10.14 -24.73
CA ALA A 123 0.53 10.66 -25.34
C ALA A 123 -0.72 9.98 -24.77
N GLU A 124 -1.88 10.58 -24.92
CA GLU A 124 -3.13 10.02 -24.39
C GLU A 124 -3.44 8.63 -24.98
N GLU A 125 -3.21 8.46 -26.28
CA GLU A 125 -3.41 7.19 -26.99
C GLU A 125 -2.50 6.08 -26.43
N GLU A 126 -1.26 6.43 -26.10
CA GLU A 126 -0.29 5.51 -25.48
C GLU A 126 -0.72 5.11 -24.06
N ARG A 127 -1.26 6.05 -23.28
CA ARG A 127 -1.81 5.77 -21.93
C ARG A 127 -3.01 4.83 -22.02
N VAL A 128 -3.91 5.04 -22.97
CA VAL A 128 -5.08 4.17 -23.19
C VAL A 128 -4.64 2.76 -23.55
N LEU A 129 -3.70 2.62 -24.49
CA LEU A 129 -3.16 1.32 -24.90
C LEU A 129 -2.46 0.61 -23.72
N LEU A 130 -1.61 1.32 -22.99
CA LEU A 130 -0.87 0.79 -21.85
C LEU A 130 -1.82 0.30 -20.76
N ARG A 131 -2.90 1.04 -20.49
CA ARG A 131 -3.94 0.62 -19.56
C ARG A 131 -4.56 -0.71 -19.97
N GLN A 132 -4.90 -0.87 -21.25
CA GLN A 132 -5.46 -2.13 -21.77
C GLN A 132 -4.48 -3.30 -21.59
N LEU A 133 -3.19 -3.07 -21.87
CA LEU A 133 -2.14 -4.08 -21.71
C LEU A 133 -1.93 -4.46 -20.25
N PHE A 134 -1.91 -3.50 -19.34
CA PHE A 134 -1.83 -3.76 -17.90
C PHE A 134 -3.04 -4.56 -17.37
N LEU A 135 -4.23 -4.26 -17.85
CA LEU A 135 -5.43 -5.02 -17.48
C LEU A 135 -5.32 -6.48 -17.92
N ARG A 136 -4.82 -6.75 -19.13
CA ARG A 136 -4.57 -8.11 -19.62
C ARG A 136 -3.52 -8.84 -18.79
N ILE A 137 -2.42 -8.20 -18.44
CA ILE A 137 -1.38 -8.78 -17.57
C ILE A 137 -1.98 -9.14 -16.21
N ARG A 138 -2.72 -8.21 -15.60
CA ARG A 138 -3.40 -8.44 -14.31
C ARG A 138 -4.34 -9.65 -14.38
N ASP A 139 -5.17 -9.72 -15.40
CA ASP A 139 -6.18 -10.77 -15.55
C ASP A 139 -5.50 -12.13 -15.76
N ASN A 140 -4.44 -12.21 -16.57
CA ASN A 140 -3.64 -13.42 -16.75
C ASN A 140 -3.04 -13.91 -15.42
N LEU A 141 -2.45 -13.01 -14.64
CA LEU A 141 -1.85 -13.37 -13.34
C LEU A 141 -2.91 -13.77 -12.32
N THR A 142 -4.08 -13.13 -12.34
CA THR A 142 -5.19 -13.48 -11.45
C THR A 142 -5.72 -14.89 -11.76
N GLN A 143 -5.86 -15.23 -13.03
CA GLN A 143 -6.28 -16.58 -13.45
C GLN A 143 -5.25 -17.64 -13.07
N ALA A 144 -3.97 -17.36 -13.25
CA ALA A 144 -2.90 -18.28 -12.88
C ALA A 144 -2.86 -18.55 -11.36
N ALA A 145 -3.14 -17.54 -10.53
CA ALA A 145 -3.16 -17.68 -9.07
C ALA A 145 -4.43 -18.36 -8.54
N GLY A 146 -5.54 -18.35 -9.28
CA GLY A 146 -6.81 -18.98 -8.90
C GLY A 146 -6.98 -20.42 -9.36
N GLY A 147 -5.99 -20.97 -10.06
CA GLY A 147 -5.99 -22.33 -10.61
C GLY A 147 -5.23 -23.38 -9.78
N GLU A 148 -4.79 -23.03 -8.54
CA GLU A 148 -4.16 -23.95 -7.58
C GLU A 148 -5.11 -24.39 -6.48
#